data_3f9498093366d5026f377f95b8761329
#
_entry.id   3f9498093366d5026f377f95b8761329
#
_cell.length_a   1.000
_cell.length_b   1.000
_cell.length_c   1.000
_cell.angle_alpha   90.00
_cell.angle_beta   90.00
_cell.angle_gamma   90.00
#
_symmetry.space_group_name_H-M   'P 1'
#
loop_
_entity.id
_entity.type
_entity.pdbx_description
1 polymer ?
#
loop_
_entity_poly.entity_id
_entity_poly.type
_entity_poly.pdbx_seq_one_letter_code
_entity_poly.pdbx_strand_id
1 'polypeptide(L)'
;CSEIKGRNMEIRQTIGTALRADGSGNTIYTPPTGEQLIREKLADWERFIHQSTDLDPLIIMAIAHYQFEAIHPFSDGNGRTGRVLNSLLLIEKGLLSLPILYLSRYIIEHKTDYYRLLLDVTENGNWEAWILYMLAGVEDTAKWTIAKIEAIKKLAEHTRNYIQTALPTVYSHELVALL
;
A
#
# COMPACT_ATOMS: atom_id res chain seq x y z
N CYS A 1 -13.95 -1.25 -4.68
CA CYS A 1 -13.16 -1.28 -5.96
C CYS A 1 -14.02 -1.60 -7.17
N SER A 2 -15.02 -2.48 -7.08
CA SER A 2 -15.94 -2.80 -8.18
C SER A 2 -16.74 -1.58 -8.67
N GLU A 3 -17.17 -0.71 -7.77
CA GLU A 3 -17.93 0.50 -8.08
C GLU A 3 -17.11 1.56 -8.85
N ILE A 4 -15.80 1.64 -8.58
CA ILE A 4 -14.92 2.63 -9.23
C ILE A 4 -14.68 2.32 -10.70
N LYS A 5 -14.68 1.06 -11.12
CA LYS A 5 -14.44 0.62 -12.51
C LYS A 5 -15.68 0.03 -13.20
N GLY A 6 -16.81 -0.11 -12.48
CA GLY A 6 -18.01 -0.77 -13.02
C GLY A 6 -17.80 -2.25 -13.40
N ARG A 7 -16.77 -2.89 -12.84
CA ARG A 7 -16.47 -4.32 -13.06
C ARG A 7 -16.39 -5.04 -11.73
N ASN A 8 -17.00 -6.22 -11.66
CA ASN A 8 -16.84 -7.10 -10.51
C ASN A 8 -15.36 -7.50 -10.39
N MET A 9 -14.79 -7.32 -9.20
CA MET A 9 -13.45 -7.83 -8.89
C MET A 9 -13.59 -9.29 -8.45
N GLU A 10 -13.59 -10.19 -9.43
CA GLU A 10 -13.62 -11.62 -9.20
C GLU A 10 -12.20 -12.19 -9.20
N ILE A 11 -12.02 -13.30 -8.50
CA ILE A 11 -10.76 -14.06 -8.57
C ILE A 11 -10.60 -14.53 -10.00
N ARG A 12 -9.39 -14.31 -10.55
CA ARG A 12 -9.09 -14.67 -11.93
C ARG A 12 -9.19 -16.18 -12.15
N GLN A 13 -9.80 -16.53 -13.25
CA GLN A 13 -9.89 -17.91 -13.73
C GLN A 13 -8.97 -18.15 -14.93
N THR A 14 -8.42 -17.07 -15.50
CA THR A 14 -7.61 -17.11 -16.71
C THR A 14 -6.26 -17.78 -16.47
N ILE A 15 -5.92 -18.71 -17.38
CA ILE A 15 -4.60 -19.33 -17.48
C ILE A 15 -3.67 -18.35 -18.23
N GLY A 16 -2.40 -18.26 -17.82
CA GLY A 16 -1.39 -17.46 -18.54
C GLY A 16 -1.20 -16.03 -18.07
N THR A 17 -1.68 -15.68 -16.88
CA THR A 17 -1.26 -14.44 -16.22
C THR A 17 0.23 -14.51 -15.93
N ALA A 18 0.99 -13.55 -16.43
CA ALA A 18 2.43 -13.45 -16.18
C ALA A 18 2.80 -11.99 -15.91
N LEU A 19 3.66 -11.77 -14.94
CA LEU A 19 4.33 -10.47 -14.77
C LEU A 19 5.49 -10.42 -15.76
N ARG A 20 5.50 -9.36 -16.59
CA ARG A 20 6.50 -9.20 -17.65
C ARG A 20 7.38 -7.98 -17.38
N ALA A 21 8.65 -8.07 -17.77
CA ALA A 21 9.56 -6.95 -17.70
C ALA A 21 9.14 -5.84 -18.67
N ASP A 22 9.16 -4.59 -18.20
CA ASP A 22 8.97 -3.42 -19.04
C ASP A 22 10.04 -3.40 -20.15
N GLY A 23 9.62 -3.37 -21.40
CA GLY A 23 10.48 -3.23 -22.59
C GLY A 23 10.99 -4.53 -23.23
N SER A 24 11.20 -5.63 -22.50
CA SER A 24 11.66 -6.89 -23.10
C SER A 24 10.55 -7.90 -23.35
N GLY A 25 9.39 -7.74 -22.70
CA GLY A 25 8.28 -8.69 -22.77
C GLY A 25 8.56 -10.06 -22.11
N ASN A 26 9.74 -10.25 -21.54
CA ASN A 26 10.11 -11.50 -20.87
C ASN A 26 9.28 -11.71 -19.62
N THR A 27 8.81 -12.96 -19.42
CA THR A 27 8.09 -13.34 -18.21
C THR A 27 9.07 -13.33 -17.02
N ILE A 28 8.80 -12.49 -16.02
CA ILE A 28 9.56 -12.42 -14.78
C ILE A 28 9.01 -13.44 -13.78
N TYR A 29 7.68 -13.51 -13.67
CA TYR A 29 7.01 -14.36 -12.69
C TYR A 29 5.67 -14.84 -13.22
N THR A 30 5.35 -16.11 -12.97
CA THR A 30 4.06 -16.71 -13.30
C THR A 30 3.29 -17.01 -12.01
N PRO A 31 2.23 -16.26 -11.68
CA PRO A 31 1.42 -16.52 -10.50
C PRO A 31 0.69 -17.87 -10.59
N PRO A 32 0.26 -18.44 -9.44
CA PRO A 32 -0.52 -19.67 -9.41
C PRO A 32 -1.76 -19.55 -10.29
N THR A 33 -2.15 -20.66 -10.93
CA THR A 33 -3.30 -20.73 -11.83
C THR A 33 -4.44 -21.58 -11.24
N GLY A 34 -5.68 -21.20 -11.54
CA GLY A 34 -6.87 -21.89 -11.06
C GLY A 34 -7.47 -21.24 -9.81
N GLU A 35 -8.76 -20.96 -9.85
CA GLU A 35 -9.50 -20.26 -8.80
C GLU A 35 -9.38 -20.97 -7.44
N GLN A 36 -9.50 -22.29 -7.42
CA GLN A 36 -9.43 -23.05 -6.18
C GLN A 36 -8.07 -22.88 -5.49
N LEU A 37 -6.96 -23.03 -6.22
CA LEU A 37 -5.61 -22.86 -5.68
C LEU A 37 -5.38 -21.42 -5.17
N ILE A 38 -5.89 -20.42 -5.91
CA ILE A 38 -5.80 -19.01 -5.49
C ILE A 38 -6.56 -18.80 -4.18
N ARG A 39 -7.78 -19.37 -4.05
CA ARG A 39 -8.56 -19.27 -2.81
C ARG A 39 -7.88 -19.95 -1.63
N GLU A 40 -7.29 -21.11 -1.82
CA GLU A 40 -6.51 -21.83 -0.79
C GLU A 40 -5.32 -20.98 -0.33
N LYS A 41 -4.55 -20.40 -1.26
CA LYS A 41 -3.43 -19.50 -0.93
C LYS A 41 -3.89 -18.21 -0.25
N LEU A 42 -5.03 -17.64 -0.61
CA LEU A 42 -5.59 -16.49 0.10
C LEU A 42 -6.04 -16.87 1.52
N ALA A 43 -6.60 -18.05 1.72
CA ALA A 43 -6.95 -18.53 3.06
C ALA A 43 -5.69 -18.75 3.94
N ASP A 44 -4.59 -19.25 3.37
CA ASP A 44 -3.31 -19.37 4.06
C ASP A 44 -2.71 -18.00 4.39
N TRP A 45 -2.81 -17.03 3.46
CA TRP A 45 -2.41 -15.66 3.64
C TRP A 45 -3.19 -14.96 4.77
N GLU A 46 -4.50 -15.11 4.80
CA GLU A 46 -5.36 -14.59 5.87
C GLU A 46 -5.00 -15.22 7.23
N ARG A 47 -4.81 -16.53 7.25
CA ARG A 47 -4.38 -17.25 8.45
C ARG A 47 -3.02 -16.76 8.96
N PHE A 48 -2.06 -16.54 8.08
CA PHE A 48 -0.77 -15.97 8.45
C PHE A 48 -0.92 -14.61 9.13
N ILE A 49 -1.70 -13.69 8.58
CA ILE A 49 -1.91 -12.35 9.14
C ILE A 49 -2.50 -12.41 10.56
N HIS A 50 -3.49 -13.28 10.79
CA HIS A 50 -4.20 -13.33 12.07
C HIS A 50 -3.52 -14.20 13.12
N GLN A 51 -2.73 -15.20 12.72
CA GLN A 51 -2.10 -16.14 13.65
C GLN A 51 -0.65 -15.83 13.99
N SER A 52 0.02 -14.94 13.23
CA SER A 52 1.41 -14.56 13.51
C SER A 52 1.45 -13.52 14.63
N THR A 53 1.49 -14.01 15.88
CA THR A 53 1.53 -13.16 17.08
C THR A 53 2.95 -12.84 17.55
N ASP A 54 3.95 -13.62 17.12
CA ASP A 54 5.33 -13.53 17.58
C ASP A 54 6.20 -12.61 16.68
N LEU A 55 5.64 -12.11 15.58
CA LEU A 55 6.32 -11.22 14.66
C LEU A 55 5.87 -9.77 14.84
N ASP A 56 6.80 -8.85 14.60
CA ASP A 56 6.48 -7.43 14.55
C ASP A 56 5.44 -7.16 13.43
N PRO A 57 4.40 -6.34 13.66
CA PRO A 57 3.37 -6.03 12.68
C PRO A 57 3.89 -5.49 11.33
N LEU A 58 5.01 -4.77 11.32
CA LEU A 58 5.62 -4.27 10.08
C LEU A 58 6.27 -5.41 9.28
N ILE A 59 6.82 -6.41 9.97
CA ILE A 59 7.35 -7.63 9.32
C ILE A 59 6.19 -8.44 8.75
N ILE A 60 5.10 -8.62 9.51
CA ILE A 60 3.88 -9.29 9.01
C ILE A 60 3.38 -8.58 7.75
N MET A 61 3.30 -7.24 7.77
CA MET A 61 2.88 -6.44 6.61
C MET A 61 3.78 -6.68 5.40
N ALA A 62 5.10 -6.67 5.58
CA ALA A 62 6.05 -6.86 4.47
C ALA A 62 5.90 -8.26 3.83
N ILE A 63 5.78 -9.31 4.66
CA ILE A 63 5.59 -10.68 4.19
C ILE A 63 4.22 -10.84 3.52
N ALA A 64 3.16 -10.33 4.15
CA ALA A 64 1.80 -10.39 3.61
C ALA A 64 1.68 -9.65 2.28
N HIS A 65 2.34 -8.51 2.13
CA HIS A 65 2.38 -7.77 0.87
C HIS A 65 3.03 -8.58 -0.25
N TYR A 66 4.20 -9.17 0.00
CA TYR A 66 4.87 -10.06 -0.95
C TYR A 66 3.96 -11.22 -1.37
N GLN A 67 3.37 -11.92 -0.41
CA GLN A 67 2.52 -13.08 -0.69
C GLN A 67 1.29 -12.70 -1.50
N PHE A 68 0.65 -11.57 -1.20
CA PHE A 68 -0.49 -11.08 -1.97
C PHE A 68 -0.11 -10.76 -3.43
N GLU A 69 1.03 -10.09 -3.64
CA GLU A 69 1.55 -9.82 -4.99
C GLU A 69 1.93 -11.11 -5.73
N ALA A 70 2.50 -12.10 -5.03
CA ALA A 70 2.84 -13.41 -5.60
C ALA A 70 1.58 -14.25 -5.93
N ILE A 71 0.55 -14.24 -5.11
CA ILE A 71 -0.72 -14.90 -5.41
C ILE A 71 -1.40 -14.24 -6.61
N HIS A 72 -1.34 -12.92 -6.70
CA HIS A 72 -1.90 -12.12 -7.79
C HIS A 72 -3.35 -12.48 -8.12
N PRO A 73 -4.29 -12.37 -7.14
CA PRO A 73 -5.60 -12.99 -7.24
C PRO A 73 -6.52 -12.40 -8.31
N PHE A 74 -6.31 -11.17 -8.74
CA PHE A 74 -7.17 -10.46 -9.68
C PHE A 74 -6.55 -10.33 -11.06
N SER A 75 -7.37 -10.09 -12.07
CA SER A 75 -6.89 -9.81 -13.43
C SER A 75 -6.24 -8.42 -13.57
N ASP A 76 -6.62 -7.46 -12.72
CA ASP A 76 -6.04 -6.11 -12.62
C ASP A 76 -6.22 -5.55 -11.21
N GLY A 77 -5.34 -4.63 -10.82
CA GLY A 77 -5.45 -3.90 -9.57
C GLY A 77 -4.81 -4.56 -8.36
N ASN A 78 -4.08 -5.69 -8.52
CA ASN A 78 -3.43 -6.38 -7.41
C ASN A 78 -2.53 -5.44 -6.60
N GLY A 79 -1.60 -4.73 -7.24
CA GLY A 79 -0.70 -3.81 -6.54
C GLY A 79 -1.43 -2.67 -5.80
N ARG A 80 -2.53 -2.15 -6.34
CA ARG A 80 -3.35 -1.16 -5.65
C ARG A 80 -4.05 -1.76 -4.43
N THR A 81 -4.62 -2.94 -4.59
CA THR A 81 -5.27 -3.68 -3.50
C THR A 81 -4.26 -4.05 -2.42
N GLY A 82 -3.09 -4.60 -2.77
CA GLY A 82 -2.04 -4.94 -1.81
C GLY A 82 -1.60 -3.73 -0.97
N ARG A 83 -1.45 -2.56 -1.58
CA ARG A 83 -1.08 -1.34 -0.83
C ARG A 83 -2.20 -0.83 0.09
N VAL A 84 -3.47 -0.99 -0.30
CA VAL A 84 -4.61 -0.69 0.59
C VAL A 84 -4.64 -1.67 1.76
N LEU A 85 -4.44 -2.96 1.50
CA LEU A 85 -4.37 -3.99 2.54
C LEU A 85 -3.26 -3.72 3.55
N ASN A 86 -2.09 -3.21 3.14
CA ASN A 86 -1.04 -2.79 4.06
C ASN A 86 -1.54 -1.74 5.06
N SER A 87 -2.23 -0.71 4.58
CA SER A 87 -2.77 0.35 5.46
C SER A 87 -3.82 -0.19 6.42
N LEU A 88 -4.69 -1.08 5.95
CA LEU A 88 -5.73 -1.70 6.78
C LEU A 88 -5.12 -2.61 7.85
N LEU A 89 -4.08 -3.39 7.51
CA LEU A 89 -3.35 -4.22 8.46
C LEU A 89 -2.69 -3.36 9.55
N LEU A 90 -2.05 -2.27 9.19
CA LEU A 90 -1.44 -1.37 10.16
C LEU A 90 -2.47 -0.70 11.09
N ILE A 91 -3.69 -0.45 10.61
CA ILE A 91 -4.80 0.02 11.45
C ILE A 91 -5.25 -1.10 12.39
N GLU A 92 -5.45 -2.31 11.89
CA GLU A 92 -5.84 -3.47 12.71
C GLU A 92 -4.83 -3.74 13.83
N LYS A 93 -3.54 -3.62 13.54
CA LYS A 93 -2.46 -3.79 14.52
C LYS A 93 -2.23 -2.56 15.42
N GLY A 94 -3.04 -1.52 15.30
CA GLY A 94 -2.98 -0.32 16.14
C GLY A 94 -1.81 0.63 15.86
N LEU A 95 -1.08 0.44 14.76
CA LEU A 95 0.02 1.31 14.36
C LEU A 95 -0.46 2.58 13.61
N LEU A 96 -1.65 2.56 13.05
CA LEU A 96 -2.29 3.69 12.42
C LEU A 96 -3.72 3.83 12.93
N SER A 97 -4.20 5.07 13.08
CA SER A 97 -5.62 5.37 13.34
C SER A 97 -6.41 5.65 12.06
N LEU A 98 -5.72 6.03 10.98
CA LEU A 98 -6.30 6.35 9.67
C LEU A 98 -5.40 5.79 8.56
N PRO A 99 -5.95 5.45 7.37
CA PRO A 99 -5.19 4.88 6.26
C PRO A 99 -4.38 5.95 5.49
N ILE A 100 -3.54 6.71 6.21
CA ILE A 100 -2.80 7.86 5.67
C ILE A 100 -1.38 7.51 5.18
N LEU A 101 -0.92 6.27 5.35
CA LEU A 101 0.39 5.83 4.90
C LEU A 101 0.37 5.55 3.39
N TYR A 102 0.76 6.54 2.59
CA TYR A 102 0.76 6.44 1.13
C TYR A 102 2.02 5.73 0.59
N LEU A 103 2.18 4.46 0.90
CA LEU A 103 3.32 3.64 0.50
C LEU A 103 3.54 3.58 -1.03
N SER A 104 2.48 3.86 -1.81
CA SER A 104 2.59 3.92 -3.27
C SER A 104 3.61 4.94 -3.77
N ARG A 105 3.82 6.06 -3.06
CA ARG A 105 4.82 7.07 -3.42
C ARG A 105 6.21 6.43 -3.43
N TYR A 106 6.60 5.82 -2.32
CA TYR A 106 7.91 5.19 -2.18
C TYR A 106 8.13 4.08 -3.21
N ILE A 107 7.14 3.21 -3.40
CA ILE A 107 7.23 2.10 -4.38
C ILE A 107 7.39 2.62 -5.81
N ILE A 108 6.72 3.73 -6.19
CA ILE A 108 6.85 4.33 -7.52
C ILE A 108 8.24 4.93 -7.72
N GLU A 109 8.75 5.65 -6.72
CA GLU A 109 10.08 6.26 -6.73
C GLU A 109 11.21 5.21 -6.77
N HIS A 110 10.98 4.02 -6.18
CA HIS A 110 11.95 2.91 -6.10
C HIS A 110 11.46 1.66 -6.85
N LYS A 111 10.76 1.85 -7.97
CA LYS A 111 10.08 0.78 -8.71
C LYS A 111 11.00 -0.36 -9.13
N THR A 112 12.21 -0.04 -9.56
CA THR A 112 13.20 -1.04 -10.01
C THR A 112 13.60 -1.98 -8.88
N ASP A 113 13.89 -1.44 -7.70
CA ASP A 113 14.24 -2.23 -6.53
C ASP A 113 13.07 -3.06 -6.02
N TYR A 114 11.86 -2.49 -6.05
CA TYR A 114 10.64 -3.21 -5.70
C TYR A 114 10.49 -4.53 -6.47
N TYR A 115 10.55 -4.48 -7.80
CA TYR A 115 10.40 -5.69 -8.62
C TYR A 115 11.58 -6.63 -8.52
N ARG A 116 12.80 -6.10 -8.43
CA ARG A 116 14.01 -6.89 -8.23
C ARG A 116 13.93 -7.69 -6.93
N LEU A 117 13.52 -7.07 -5.84
CA LEU A 117 13.43 -7.70 -4.53
C LEU A 117 12.27 -8.69 -4.43
N LEU A 118 11.12 -8.41 -5.07
CA LEU A 118 10.05 -9.40 -5.21
C LEU A 118 10.54 -10.67 -5.89
N LEU A 119 11.30 -10.52 -6.98
CA LEU A 119 11.87 -11.66 -7.70
C LEU A 119 12.91 -12.38 -6.86
N ASP A 120 13.76 -11.66 -6.15
CA ASP A 120 14.83 -12.21 -5.31
C ASP A 120 14.27 -13.06 -4.14
N VAL A 121 13.13 -12.67 -3.57
CA VAL A 121 12.41 -13.55 -2.62
C VAL A 121 11.94 -14.82 -3.30
N THR A 122 11.38 -14.70 -4.52
CA THR A 122 10.85 -15.85 -5.26
C THR A 122 11.94 -16.85 -5.64
N GLU A 123 13.07 -16.37 -6.13
CA GLU A 123 14.16 -17.21 -6.68
C GLU A 123 15.14 -17.68 -5.61
N ASN A 124 15.47 -16.82 -4.66
CA ASN A 124 16.57 -17.03 -3.72
C ASN A 124 16.13 -17.10 -2.26
N GLY A 125 14.86 -16.82 -1.95
CA GLY A 125 14.36 -16.75 -0.56
C GLY A 125 14.96 -15.58 0.23
N ASN A 126 15.40 -14.51 -0.42
CA ASN A 126 16.04 -13.36 0.23
C ASN A 126 15.02 -12.42 0.89
N TRP A 127 14.42 -12.90 1.98
CA TRP A 127 13.41 -12.18 2.74
C TRP A 127 13.96 -10.93 3.44
N GLU A 128 15.19 -10.98 3.94
CA GLU A 128 15.77 -9.86 4.69
C GLU A 128 15.81 -8.59 3.87
N ALA A 129 16.34 -8.66 2.65
CA ALA A 129 16.44 -7.50 1.77
C ALA A 129 15.07 -6.92 1.40
N TRP A 130 14.07 -7.79 1.19
CA TRP A 130 12.70 -7.38 0.94
C TRP A 130 12.07 -6.68 2.15
N ILE A 131 12.19 -7.26 3.35
CA ILE A 131 11.64 -6.71 4.58
C ILE A 131 12.27 -5.34 4.85
N LEU A 132 13.60 -5.21 4.76
CA LEU A 132 14.29 -3.94 4.95
C LEU A 132 13.84 -2.87 3.95
N TYR A 133 13.61 -3.23 2.69
CA TYR A 133 13.05 -2.33 1.69
C TYR A 133 11.66 -1.81 2.10
N MET A 134 10.78 -2.71 2.55
CA MET A 134 9.42 -2.33 2.97
C MET A 134 9.45 -1.46 4.22
N LEU A 135 10.32 -1.75 5.19
CA LEU A 135 10.49 -0.94 6.40
C LEU A 135 11.01 0.46 6.06
N ALA A 136 12.01 0.57 5.18
CA ALA A 136 12.50 1.86 4.69
C ALA A 136 11.39 2.66 4.00
N GLY A 137 10.54 2.00 3.22
CA GLY A 137 9.36 2.61 2.59
C GLY A 137 8.34 3.14 3.60
N VAL A 138 8.09 2.42 4.67
CA VAL A 138 7.22 2.87 5.78
C VAL A 138 7.83 4.10 6.45
N GLU A 139 9.10 4.05 6.81
CA GLU A 139 9.81 5.15 7.49
C GLU A 139 9.79 6.43 6.63
N ASP A 140 10.20 6.34 5.36
CA ASP A 140 10.24 7.47 4.44
C ASP A 140 8.84 8.08 4.24
N THR A 141 7.84 7.22 4.02
CA THR A 141 6.46 7.67 3.81
C THR A 141 5.88 8.31 5.07
N ALA A 142 6.18 7.79 6.25
CA ALA A 142 5.74 8.37 7.52
C ALA A 142 6.35 9.76 7.73
N LYS A 143 7.65 9.92 7.52
CA LYS A 143 8.34 11.23 7.59
C LYS A 143 7.75 12.25 6.61
N TRP A 144 7.52 11.83 5.37
CA TRP A 144 6.89 12.67 4.35
C TRP A 144 5.48 13.09 4.75
N THR A 145 4.67 12.15 5.26
CA THR A 145 3.28 12.42 5.67
C THR A 145 3.24 13.40 6.83
N ILE A 146 4.11 13.25 7.85
CA ILE A 146 4.23 14.17 8.98
C ILE A 146 4.57 15.58 8.48
N ALA A 147 5.59 15.70 7.63
CA ALA A 147 5.99 16.99 7.07
C ALA A 147 4.87 17.69 6.29
N LYS A 148 4.05 16.90 5.54
CA LYS A 148 2.88 17.42 4.82
C LYS A 148 1.79 17.93 5.78
N ILE A 149 1.50 17.17 6.83
CA ILE A 149 0.51 17.58 7.85
C ILE A 149 0.96 18.89 8.54
N GLU A 150 2.24 18.98 8.90
CA GLU A 150 2.79 20.21 9.51
C GLU A 150 2.71 21.41 8.56
N ALA A 151 3.02 21.22 7.28
CA ALA A 151 2.90 22.27 6.28
C ALA A 151 1.46 22.74 6.10
N ILE A 152 0.50 21.80 6.06
CA ILE A 152 -0.93 22.13 5.98
C ILE A 152 -1.39 22.90 7.23
N LYS A 153 -1.00 22.47 8.43
CA LYS A 153 -1.32 23.16 9.67
C LYS A 153 -0.80 24.61 9.66
N LYS A 154 0.48 24.80 9.28
CA LYS A 154 1.07 26.15 9.16
C LYS A 154 0.34 27.03 8.16
N LEU A 155 -0.03 26.47 7.00
CA LEU A 155 -0.80 27.18 5.98
C LEU A 155 -2.18 27.60 6.50
N ALA A 156 -2.90 26.70 7.17
CA ALA A 156 -4.20 26.98 7.76
C ALA A 156 -4.12 28.08 8.83
N GLU A 157 -3.09 28.04 9.70
CA GLU A 157 -2.86 29.09 10.69
C GLU A 157 -2.55 30.45 10.04
N HIS A 158 -1.66 30.46 9.04
CA HIS A 158 -1.34 31.68 8.30
C HIS A 158 -2.58 32.27 7.61
N THR A 159 -3.35 31.46 6.96
CA THR A 159 -4.58 31.87 6.26
C THR A 159 -5.61 32.40 7.25
N ARG A 160 -5.79 31.76 8.40
CA ARG A 160 -6.67 32.23 9.48
C ARG A 160 -6.23 33.64 9.95
N ASN A 161 -4.96 33.83 10.27
CA ASN A 161 -4.43 35.10 10.74
C ASN A 161 -4.56 36.19 9.68
N TYR A 162 -4.32 35.86 8.41
CA TYR A 162 -4.51 36.78 7.30
C TYR A 162 -5.96 37.26 7.19
N ILE A 163 -6.93 36.34 7.18
CA ILE A 163 -8.36 36.67 7.10
C ILE A 163 -8.78 37.53 8.29
N GLN A 164 -8.33 37.17 9.51
CA GLN A 164 -8.66 37.91 10.72
C GLN A 164 -8.13 39.36 10.67
N THR A 165 -6.96 39.58 10.09
CA THR A 165 -6.32 40.88 10.03
C THR A 165 -6.80 41.72 8.85
N ALA A 166 -6.87 41.13 7.67
CA ALA A 166 -7.17 41.82 6.41
C ALA A 166 -8.68 41.98 6.15
N LEU A 167 -9.51 41.07 6.68
CA LEU A 167 -10.96 41.03 6.44
C LEU A 167 -11.75 40.79 7.73
N PRO A 168 -11.59 41.67 8.76
CA PRO A 168 -12.19 41.43 10.07
C PRO A 168 -13.74 41.39 10.07
N THR A 169 -14.37 42.05 9.10
CA THR A 169 -15.83 42.03 8.92
C THR A 169 -16.38 40.74 8.32
N VAL A 170 -15.55 39.96 7.66
CA VAL A 170 -15.89 38.69 7.00
C VAL A 170 -15.47 37.49 7.88
N TYR A 171 -14.58 37.71 8.83
CA TYR A 171 -14.09 36.65 9.71
C TYR A 171 -15.26 36.08 10.57
N SER A 172 -15.50 34.80 10.42
CA SER A 172 -16.39 34.04 11.29
C SER A 172 -15.78 32.65 11.61
N HIS A 173 -16.26 32.02 12.68
CA HIS A 173 -15.85 30.68 13.05
C HIS A 173 -16.19 29.65 11.96
N GLU A 174 -17.34 29.86 11.28
CA GLU A 174 -17.79 28.99 10.18
C GLU A 174 -16.86 29.10 8.97
N LEU A 175 -16.42 30.33 8.62
CA LEU A 175 -15.47 30.54 7.53
C LEU A 175 -14.13 29.82 7.80
N VAL A 176 -13.66 29.88 9.05
CA VAL A 176 -12.42 29.19 9.44
C VAL A 176 -12.54 27.66 9.43
N ALA A 177 -13.75 27.15 9.69
CA ALA A 177 -14.02 25.70 9.64
C ALA A 177 -14.02 25.13 8.22
N LEU A 178 -14.08 25.99 7.19
CA LEU A 178 -13.98 25.61 5.78
C LEU A 178 -12.53 25.57 5.24
N LEU A 179 -11.53 26.00 6.03
CA LEU A 179 -10.11 25.97 5.70
C LEU A 179 -9.44 24.71 6.23
#